data_0c62284705b9af7c9fca5264cc44f4f2
#
_entry.id   0c62284705b9af7c9fca5264cc44f4f2
#
_cell.length_a   1.000
_cell.length_b   1.000
_cell.length_c   1.000
_cell.angle_alpha   90.00
_cell.angle_beta   90.00
_cell.angle_gamma   90.00
#
_symmetry.space_group_name_H-M   'P 1'
#
loop_
_entity.id
_entity.type
_entity.pdbx_description
1 polymer ?
#
loop_
_entity_poly.entity_id
_entity_poly.type
_entity_poly.pdbx_seq_one_letter_code
_entity_poly.pdbx_strand_id
1 'polypeptide(L)'
;MNILILSIALDRKNLTISKQKYKTMKTIIGFLIALFAFITGFAMAAGGHGGGLNFGATGGLLHITELISIGGILIGGLIISFRVKDLRTMIISCFFDTDPSKSDEELRTNILICQAAAKLSIFAGMISTIAGIIVVMMFKIGGDTTVVGQGIATALGGALIGIMLAGLFSAIKYRFLRQIKSKE
;
A
#
# COMPACT_ATOMS: atom_id res chain seq x y z
N MET A 1 -27.33 -30.77 30.87
CA MET A 1 -26.74 -30.95 29.51
C MET A 1 -26.58 -29.64 28.74
N ASN A 2 -27.52 -28.68 28.83
CA ASN A 2 -27.45 -27.41 28.07
C ASN A 2 -26.35 -26.41 28.49
N ILE A 3 -25.99 -26.35 29.77
CA ILE A 3 -25.01 -25.38 30.28
C ILE A 3 -23.59 -25.71 29.81
N LEU A 4 -23.24 -26.98 29.71
CA LEU A 4 -21.91 -27.42 29.22
C LEU A 4 -21.71 -27.10 27.72
N ILE A 5 -22.75 -27.28 26.92
CA ILE A 5 -22.75 -26.98 25.49
C ILE A 5 -22.59 -25.46 25.27
N LEU A 6 -23.27 -24.65 26.09
CA LEU A 6 -23.19 -23.20 26.02
C LEU A 6 -21.79 -22.68 26.42
N SER A 7 -21.17 -23.28 27.43
CA SER A 7 -19.81 -22.96 27.87
C SER A 7 -18.78 -23.25 26.78
N ILE A 8 -18.86 -24.42 26.13
CA ILE A 8 -17.94 -24.80 25.04
C ILE A 8 -18.12 -23.90 23.82
N ALA A 9 -19.36 -23.49 23.52
CA ALA A 9 -19.65 -22.58 22.40
C ALA A 9 -19.10 -21.17 22.66
N LEU A 10 -19.20 -20.66 23.89
CA LEU A 10 -18.63 -19.38 24.31
C LEU A 10 -17.10 -19.38 24.27
N ASP A 11 -16.48 -20.46 24.71
CA ASP A 11 -15.02 -20.60 24.71
C ASP A 11 -14.47 -20.68 23.28
N ARG A 12 -15.12 -21.40 22.38
CA ARG A 12 -14.79 -21.41 20.95
C ARG A 12 -14.92 -20.02 20.31
N LYS A 13 -15.98 -19.28 20.64
CA LYS A 13 -16.20 -17.93 20.11
C LYS A 13 -15.10 -16.96 20.60
N ASN A 14 -14.72 -17.03 21.88
CA ASN A 14 -13.65 -16.21 22.45
C ASN A 14 -12.28 -16.53 21.84
N LEU A 15 -11.97 -17.82 21.63
CA LEU A 15 -10.75 -18.28 20.95
C LEU A 15 -10.68 -17.78 19.48
N THR A 16 -11.80 -17.79 18.78
CA THR A 16 -11.89 -17.31 17.40
C THR A 16 -11.66 -15.80 17.33
N ILE A 17 -12.30 -15.03 18.22
CA ILE A 17 -12.13 -13.58 18.32
C ILE A 17 -10.67 -13.21 18.66
N SER A 18 -10.06 -13.92 19.61
CA SER A 18 -8.65 -13.71 19.98
C SER A 18 -7.68 -13.97 18.81
N LYS A 19 -7.86 -15.10 18.11
CA LYS A 19 -7.05 -15.43 16.91
C LYS A 19 -7.24 -14.39 15.80
N GLN A 20 -8.46 -13.91 15.60
CA GLN A 20 -8.78 -12.90 14.60
C GLN A 20 -8.12 -11.56 14.93
N LYS A 21 -8.19 -11.10 16.17
CA LYS A 21 -7.53 -9.87 16.65
C LYS A 21 -6.01 -9.94 16.48
N TYR A 22 -5.38 -11.09 16.76
CA TYR A 22 -3.95 -11.30 16.60
C TYR A 22 -3.50 -11.24 15.12
N LYS A 23 -4.26 -11.82 14.20
CA LYS A 23 -3.95 -11.76 12.75
C LYS A 23 -4.07 -10.34 12.18
N THR A 24 -5.11 -9.59 12.57
CA THR A 24 -5.30 -8.19 12.17
C THR A 24 -4.12 -7.34 12.67
N MET A 25 -3.72 -7.53 13.92
CA MET A 25 -2.59 -6.83 14.51
C MET A 25 -1.28 -7.10 13.76
N LYS A 26 -1.01 -8.35 13.35
CA LYS A 26 0.17 -8.69 12.53
C LYS A 26 0.21 -7.95 11.20
N THR A 27 -0.92 -7.81 10.51
CA THR A 27 -0.99 -7.11 9.22
C THR A 27 -0.71 -5.62 9.38
N ILE A 28 -1.31 -4.99 10.39
CA ILE A 28 -1.09 -3.58 10.70
C ILE A 28 0.37 -3.34 11.10
N ILE A 29 0.93 -4.18 11.96
CA ILE A 29 2.32 -4.09 12.39
C ILE A 29 3.26 -4.27 11.19
N GLY A 30 3.03 -5.25 10.32
CA GLY A 30 3.83 -5.46 9.11
C GLY A 30 3.81 -4.24 8.18
N PHE A 31 2.64 -3.63 7.99
CA PHE A 31 2.49 -2.40 7.22
C PHE A 31 3.26 -1.22 7.85
N LEU A 32 3.13 -1.03 9.17
CA LEU A 32 3.82 0.03 9.90
C LEU A 32 5.34 -0.15 9.86
N ILE A 33 5.83 -1.39 9.99
CA ILE A 33 7.27 -1.69 9.89
C ILE A 33 7.78 -1.37 8.49
N ALA A 34 7.07 -1.77 7.44
CA ALA A 34 7.46 -1.48 6.06
C ALA A 34 7.49 0.04 5.78
N LEU A 35 6.48 0.76 6.24
CA LEU A 35 6.40 2.21 6.12
C LEU A 35 7.53 2.90 6.91
N PHE A 36 7.77 2.48 8.14
CA PHE A 36 8.84 3.03 8.98
C PHE A 36 10.22 2.75 8.38
N ALA A 37 10.48 1.52 7.92
CA ALA A 37 11.74 1.16 7.27
C ALA A 37 11.99 1.98 6.00
N PHE A 38 10.93 2.25 5.22
CA PHE A 38 11.02 3.10 4.03
C PHE A 38 11.36 4.55 4.40
N ILE A 39 10.63 5.14 5.35
CA ILE A 39 10.86 6.53 5.79
C ILE A 39 12.27 6.70 6.38
N THR A 40 12.70 5.78 7.25
CA THR A 40 14.03 5.84 7.87
C THR A 40 15.14 5.58 6.86
N GLY A 41 15.00 4.59 5.97
CA GLY A 41 15.95 4.31 4.92
C GLY A 41 16.17 5.51 4.01
N PHE A 42 15.09 6.20 3.66
CA PHE A 42 15.17 7.41 2.86
C PHE A 42 15.79 8.58 3.62
N ALA A 43 15.40 8.81 4.88
CA ALA A 43 15.97 9.88 5.72
C ALA A 43 17.48 9.71 5.93
N MET A 44 17.96 8.45 6.01
CA MET A 44 19.40 8.15 6.07
C MET A 44 20.09 8.40 4.72
N ALA A 45 19.49 8.00 3.61
CA ALA A 45 20.05 8.25 2.27
C ALA A 45 20.14 9.76 1.97
N ALA A 46 19.16 10.54 2.42
CA ALA A 46 19.12 12.00 2.26
C ALA A 46 20.07 12.77 3.20
N GLY A 47 20.56 12.13 4.26
CA GLY A 47 21.52 12.72 5.22
C GLY A 47 22.95 12.84 4.69
N GLY A 48 23.27 12.26 3.53
CA GLY A 48 24.58 12.32 2.90
C GLY A 48 25.69 11.66 3.73
N HIS A 49 26.94 11.99 3.41
CA HIS A 49 28.12 11.39 4.05
C HIS A 49 28.29 11.72 5.55
N GLY A 50 27.43 12.59 6.12
CA GLY A 50 27.48 12.96 7.55
C GLY A 50 26.70 12.02 8.48
N GLY A 51 26.02 11.00 7.97
CA GLY A 51 25.33 9.98 8.77
C GLY A 51 24.14 10.47 9.62
N GLY A 52 23.66 11.70 9.42
CA GLY A 52 22.52 12.27 10.13
C GLY A 52 21.18 11.93 9.48
N LEU A 53 20.14 11.74 10.31
CA LEU A 53 18.76 11.60 9.82
C LEU A 53 18.22 12.97 9.38
N ASN A 54 18.01 13.16 8.08
CA ASN A 54 17.44 14.40 7.55
C ASN A 54 15.95 14.22 7.24
N PHE A 55 15.11 14.44 8.26
CA PHE A 55 13.65 14.36 8.08
C PHE A 55 13.08 15.52 7.23
N GLY A 56 13.81 16.61 7.05
CA GLY A 56 13.41 17.70 6.15
C GLY A 56 13.41 17.27 4.69
N ALA A 57 14.35 16.40 4.30
CA ALA A 57 14.39 15.84 2.95
C ALA A 57 13.27 14.85 2.67
N THR A 58 12.73 14.17 3.69
CA THR A 58 11.54 13.29 3.53
C THR A 58 10.29 14.08 3.18
N GLY A 59 10.18 15.35 3.58
CA GLY A 59 9.10 16.24 3.16
C GLY A 59 9.09 16.50 1.64
N GLY A 60 10.26 16.48 1.01
CA GLY A 60 10.40 16.62 -0.45
C GLY A 60 9.92 15.38 -1.23
N LEU A 61 9.97 14.19 -0.63
CA LEU A 61 9.46 12.94 -1.24
C LEU A 61 7.95 12.82 -1.19
N LEU A 62 7.35 13.28 -0.11
CA LEU A 62 5.91 13.24 0.09
C LEU A 62 5.26 14.53 -0.47
N HIS A 63 5.63 14.89 -1.71
CA HIS A 63 4.98 16.01 -2.36
C HIS A 63 3.49 15.68 -2.52
N ILE A 64 2.65 16.51 -1.92
CA ILE A 64 1.19 16.30 -1.88
C ILE A 64 0.60 16.19 -3.29
N THR A 65 1.20 16.89 -4.25
CA THR A 65 0.82 16.83 -5.68
C THR A 65 1.06 15.45 -6.29
N GLU A 66 2.15 14.78 -5.96
CA GLU A 66 2.47 13.42 -6.44
C GLU A 66 1.55 12.38 -5.81
N LEU A 67 1.28 12.50 -4.51
CA LEU A 67 0.31 11.66 -3.82
C LEU A 67 -1.09 11.77 -4.42
N ILE A 68 -1.54 12.99 -4.75
CA ILE A 68 -2.84 13.23 -5.39
C ILE A 68 -2.85 12.64 -6.80
N SER A 69 -1.78 12.83 -7.59
CA SER A 69 -1.68 12.28 -8.94
C SER A 69 -1.70 10.75 -8.94
N ILE A 70 -0.84 10.12 -8.12
CA ILE A 70 -0.76 8.66 -8.03
C ILE A 70 -2.06 8.09 -7.47
N GLY A 71 -2.60 8.68 -6.39
CA GLY A 71 -3.86 8.28 -5.80
C GLY A 71 -5.04 8.43 -6.74
N GLY A 72 -5.10 9.53 -7.49
CA GLY A 72 -6.14 9.79 -8.48
C GLY A 72 -6.15 8.75 -9.61
N ILE A 73 -5.00 8.46 -10.19
CA ILE A 73 -4.87 7.44 -11.25
C ILE A 73 -5.20 6.04 -10.72
N LEU A 74 -4.70 5.70 -9.52
CA LEU A 74 -4.95 4.42 -8.90
C LEU A 74 -6.44 4.22 -8.58
N ILE A 75 -7.05 5.15 -7.86
CA ILE A 75 -8.46 5.08 -7.46
C ILE A 75 -9.36 5.14 -8.69
N GLY A 76 -9.10 6.08 -9.61
CA GLY A 76 -9.87 6.21 -10.85
C GLY A 76 -9.80 4.93 -11.69
N GLY A 77 -8.61 4.38 -11.90
CA GLY A 77 -8.42 3.14 -12.64
C GLY A 77 -9.11 1.93 -12.00
N LEU A 78 -9.10 1.84 -10.67
CA LEU A 78 -9.80 0.77 -9.94
C LEU A 78 -11.33 0.92 -10.03
N ILE A 79 -11.88 2.13 -9.93
CA ILE A 79 -13.33 2.38 -10.06
C ILE A 79 -13.82 2.06 -11.46
N ILE A 80 -13.04 2.35 -12.49
CA ILE A 80 -13.38 2.01 -13.89
C ILE A 80 -13.36 0.49 -14.09
N SER A 81 -12.42 -0.22 -13.45
CA SER A 81 -12.19 -1.65 -13.68
C SER A 81 -13.06 -2.58 -12.83
N PHE A 82 -13.49 -2.14 -11.65
CA PHE A 82 -14.20 -2.96 -10.68
C PHE A 82 -15.40 -2.24 -10.07
N ARG A 83 -16.38 -3.02 -9.58
CA ARG A 83 -17.53 -2.47 -8.87
C ARG A 83 -17.08 -1.89 -7.52
N VAL A 84 -17.60 -0.74 -7.15
CA VAL A 84 -17.29 -0.06 -5.86
C VAL A 84 -17.54 -0.98 -4.66
N LYS A 85 -18.55 -1.86 -4.74
CA LYS A 85 -18.85 -2.86 -3.71
C LYS A 85 -17.65 -3.81 -3.49
N ASP A 86 -17.04 -4.29 -4.58
CA ASP A 86 -15.92 -5.25 -4.53
C ASP A 86 -14.67 -4.59 -3.99
N LEU A 87 -14.42 -3.32 -4.38
CA LEU A 87 -13.33 -2.50 -3.84
C LEU A 87 -13.48 -2.31 -2.32
N ARG A 88 -14.68 -1.96 -1.86
CA ARG A 88 -14.98 -1.83 -0.43
C ARG A 88 -14.74 -3.15 0.32
N THR A 89 -15.22 -4.26 -0.23
CA THR A 89 -15.04 -5.60 0.35
C THR A 89 -13.55 -5.95 0.42
N MET A 90 -12.78 -5.66 -0.61
CA MET A 90 -11.33 -5.88 -0.64
C MET A 90 -10.63 -5.06 0.45
N ILE A 91 -10.91 -3.76 0.56
CA ILE A 91 -10.31 -2.89 1.58
C ILE A 91 -10.62 -3.41 2.99
N ILE A 92 -11.88 -3.73 3.28
CA ILE A 92 -12.28 -4.31 4.56
C ILE A 92 -11.52 -5.61 4.82
N SER A 93 -11.38 -6.45 3.78
CA SER A 93 -10.66 -7.73 3.86
C SER A 93 -9.15 -7.58 4.08
N CYS A 94 -8.55 -6.46 3.66
CA CYS A 94 -7.14 -6.18 3.90
C CYS A 94 -6.86 -5.89 5.37
N PHE A 95 -7.73 -5.12 6.01
CA PHE A 95 -7.52 -4.64 7.38
C PHE A 95 -8.18 -5.54 8.44
N PHE A 96 -9.38 -6.03 8.16
CA PHE A 96 -10.12 -6.91 9.05
C PHE A 96 -10.00 -8.33 8.53
N ASP A 97 -9.44 -9.20 9.35
CA ASP A 97 -9.25 -10.61 8.98
C ASP A 97 -10.60 -11.25 8.70
N THR A 98 -10.70 -11.77 7.54
CA THR A 98 -11.95 -12.17 6.96
C THR A 98 -12.40 -13.53 7.44
N ASP A 99 -13.68 -13.61 7.64
CA ASP A 99 -14.46 -14.81 7.90
C ASP A 99 -13.96 -15.99 7.04
N PRO A 100 -13.59 -17.13 7.64
CA PRO A 100 -13.20 -18.34 6.89
C PRO A 100 -14.31 -18.86 5.96
N SER A 101 -15.54 -18.33 6.10
CA SER A 101 -16.69 -18.66 5.23
C SER A 101 -16.70 -17.91 3.91
N LYS A 102 -15.73 -17.02 3.59
CA LYS A 102 -15.69 -16.32 2.29
C LYS A 102 -15.67 -17.29 1.15
N SER A 103 -16.50 -17.00 0.14
CA SER A 103 -16.52 -17.80 -1.08
C SER A 103 -15.19 -17.68 -1.82
N ASP A 104 -14.78 -18.73 -2.52
CA ASP A 104 -13.56 -18.72 -3.32
C ASP A 104 -13.63 -17.68 -4.44
N GLU A 105 -14.84 -17.36 -4.92
CA GLU A 105 -15.09 -16.32 -5.91
C GLU A 105 -14.75 -14.92 -5.38
N GLU A 106 -15.13 -14.61 -4.14
CA GLU A 106 -14.74 -13.35 -3.50
C GLU A 106 -13.23 -13.23 -3.31
N LEU A 107 -12.56 -14.32 -2.91
CA LEU A 107 -11.10 -14.33 -2.75
C LEU A 107 -10.41 -14.14 -4.11
N ARG A 108 -10.88 -14.78 -5.17
CA ARG A 108 -10.35 -14.57 -6.53
C ARG A 108 -10.55 -13.14 -7.01
N THR A 109 -11.70 -12.54 -6.76
CA THR A 109 -11.97 -11.13 -7.07
C THR A 109 -11.01 -10.20 -6.34
N ASN A 110 -10.78 -10.43 -5.04
CA ASN A 110 -9.82 -9.64 -4.25
C ASN A 110 -8.39 -9.77 -4.79
N ILE A 111 -7.98 -10.96 -5.25
CA ILE A 111 -6.68 -11.18 -5.89
C ILE A 111 -6.55 -10.38 -7.18
N LEU A 112 -7.59 -10.38 -8.02
CA LEU A 112 -7.61 -9.60 -9.26
C LEU A 112 -7.52 -8.10 -9.00
N ILE A 113 -8.25 -7.59 -8.01
CA ILE A 113 -8.18 -6.17 -7.59
C ILE A 113 -6.76 -5.81 -7.13
N CYS A 114 -6.15 -6.63 -6.26
CA CYS A 114 -4.78 -6.39 -5.79
C CYS A 114 -3.77 -6.42 -6.94
N GLN A 115 -3.96 -7.32 -7.90
CA GLN A 115 -3.07 -7.41 -9.07
C GLN A 115 -3.22 -6.19 -9.99
N ALA A 116 -4.45 -5.72 -10.22
CA ALA A 116 -4.72 -4.51 -10.97
C ALA A 116 -4.15 -3.28 -10.24
N ALA A 117 -4.38 -3.17 -8.93
CA ALA A 117 -3.85 -2.09 -8.10
C ALA A 117 -2.33 -2.02 -8.14
N ALA A 118 -1.63 -3.16 -8.06
CA ALA A 118 -0.17 -3.21 -8.16
C ALA A 118 0.33 -2.68 -9.51
N LYS A 119 -0.30 -3.11 -10.62
CA LYS A 119 0.06 -2.62 -11.97
C LYS A 119 -0.22 -1.14 -12.11
N LEU A 120 -1.41 -0.68 -11.71
CA LEU A 120 -1.80 0.73 -11.78
C LEU A 120 -0.89 1.61 -10.94
N SER A 121 -0.43 1.14 -9.78
CA SER A 121 0.52 1.89 -8.93
C SER A 121 1.85 2.14 -9.64
N ILE A 122 2.39 1.15 -10.36
CA ILE A 122 3.62 1.31 -11.14
C ILE A 122 3.40 2.34 -12.26
N PHE A 123 2.32 2.20 -13.03
CA PHE A 123 2.00 3.13 -14.11
C PHE A 123 1.79 4.56 -13.60
N ALA A 124 1.05 4.71 -12.50
CA ALA A 124 0.81 6.01 -11.88
C ALA A 124 2.11 6.66 -11.40
N GLY A 125 3.01 5.88 -10.80
CA GLY A 125 4.33 6.35 -10.40
C GLY A 125 5.18 6.80 -11.59
N MET A 126 5.19 6.04 -12.68
CA MET A 126 5.91 6.41 -13.91
C MET A 126 5.35 7.68 -14.54
N ILE A 127 4.02 7.81 -14.64
CA ILE A 127 3.36 9.00 -15.19
C ILE A 127 3.68 10.22 -14.34
N SER A 128 3.60 10.10 -13.01
CA SER A 128 3.92 11.18 -12.08
C SER A 128 5.38 11.63 -12.23
N THR A 129 6.31 10.68 -12.37
CA THR A 129 7.74 10.97 -12.60
C THR A 129 7.96 11.73 -13.90
N ILE A 130 7.38 11.25 -15.02
CA ILE A 130 7.53 11.91 -16.33
C ILE A 130 6.94 13.32 -16.27
N ALA A 131 5.74 13.48 -15.71
CA ALA A 131 5.12 14.79 -15.56
C ALA A 131 5.97 15.74 -14.71
N GLY A 132 6.54 15.25 -13.60
CA GLY A 132 7.43 16.01 -12.75
C GLY A 132 8.70 16.48 -13.47
N ILE A 133 9.34 15.59 -14.26
CA ILE A 133 10.51 15.94 -15.06
C ILE A 133 10.15 17.01 -16.10
N ILE A 134 9.01 16.87 -16.79
CA ILE A 134 8.56 17.87 -17.78
C ILE A 134 8.38 19.24 -17.12
N VAL A 135 7.73 19.29 -15.94
CA VAL A 135 7.55 20.54 -15.19
C VAL A 135 8.90 21.18 -14.84
N VAL A 136 9.86 20.38 -14.34
CA VAL A 136 11.21 20.88 -14.02
C VAL A 136 11.88 21.42 -15.27
N MET A 137 11.80 20.72 -16.39
CA MET A 137 12.39 21.14 -17.66
C MET A 137 11.75 22.43 -18.20
N MET A 138 10.45 22.59 -18.09
CA MET A 138 9.73 23.78 -18.59
C MET A 138 9.99 25.03 -17.77
N PHE A 139 10.07 24.91 -16.44
CA PHE A 139 10.04 26.08 -15.55
C PHE A 139 11.37 26.36 -14.85
N LYS A 140 12.32 25.43 -14.84
CA LYS A 140 13.57 25.55 -14.09
C LYS A 140 14.85 25.48 -14.92
N ILE A 141 14.77 25.21 -16.24
CA ILE A 141 15.94 25.27 -17.14
C ILE A 141 16.31 26.74 -17.36
N GLY A 142 17.55 27.08 -17.00
CA GLY A 142 18.07 28.47 -17.01
C GLY A 142 18.29 29.05 -15.63
N GLY A 143 17.90 28.31 -14.57
CA GLY A 143 18.20 28.64 -13.17
C GLY A 143 19.42 27.91 -12.60
N ASP A 144 19.58 27.98 -11.30
CA ASP A 144 20.63 27.27 -10.56
C ASP A 144 20.49 25.75 -10.76
N THR A 145 21.59 25.08 -11.12
CA THR A 145 21.67 23.62 -11.32
C THR A 145 21.24 22.84 -10.09
N THR A 146 21.42 23.39 -8.89
CA THR A 146 20.96 22.81 -7.62
C THR A 146 19.43 22.67 -7.60
N VAL A 147 18.71 23.69 -8.10
CA VAL A 147 17.23 23.71 -8.14
C VAL A 147 16.71 22.69 -9.16
N VAL A 148 17.39 22.54 -10.29
CA VAL A 148 17.06 21.52 -11.30
C VAL A 148 17.28 20.13 -10.74
N GLY A 149 18.39 19.89 -10.06
CA GLY A 149 18.70 18.60 -9.41
C GLY A 149 17.67 18.20 -8.36
N GLN A 150 17.28 19.14 -7.50
CA GLN A 150 16.22 18.92 -6.50
C GLN A 150 14.87 18.59 -7.15
N GLY A 151 14.51 19.29 -8.23
CA GLY A 151 13.29 19.04 -8.96
C GLY A 151 13.23 17.65 -9.58
N ILE A 152 14.34 17.19 -10.20
CA ILE A 152 14.44 15.83 -10.75
C ILE A 152 14.36 14.77 -9.63
N ALA A 153 15.05 14.99 -8.52
CA ALA A 153 15.00 14.08 -7.38
C ALA A 153 13.57 13.95 -6.82
N THR A 154 12.84 15.05 -6.72
CA THR A 154 11.43 15.05 -6.32
C THR A 154 10.57 14.28 -7.32
N ALA A 155 10.74 14.51 -8.61
CA ALA A 155 9.99 13.80 -9.65
C ALA A 155 10.22 12.27 -9.61
N LEU A 156 11.44 11.81 -9.33
CA LEU A 156 11.75 10.39 -9.14
C LEU A 156 11.06 9.77 -7.91
N GLY A 157 10.69 10.60 -6.93
CA GLY A 157 9.90 10.17 -5.77
C GLY A 157 8.58 9.51 -6.15
N GLY A 158 7.93 9.99 -7.23
CA GLY A 158 6.70 9.40 -7.76
C GLY A 158 6.87 7.92 -8.16
N ALA A 159 7.96 7.59 -8.87
CA ALA A 159 8.26 6.20 -9.24
C ALA A 159 8.49 5.33 -8.01
N LEU A 160 9.22 5.82 -7.01
CA LEU A 160 9.47 5.09 -5.76
C LEU A 160 8.18 4.79 -5.00
N ILE A 161 7.30 5.78 -4.87
CA ILE A 161 5.97 5.61 -4.24
C ILE A 161 5.15 4.57 -5.01
N GLY A 162 5.13 4.63 -6.34
CA GLY A 162 4.43 3.69 -7.19
C GLY A 162 4.91 2.24 -7.00
N ILE A 163 6.23 2.03 -6.96
CA ILE A 163 6.85 0.72 -6.74
C ILE A 163 6.53 0.20 -5.33
N MET A 164 6.59 1.06 -4.31
CA MET A 164 6.28 0.69 -2.94
C MET A 164 4.82 0.25 -2.78
N LEU A 165 3.88 1.00 -3.36
CA LEU A 165 2.45 0.64 -3.36
C LEU A 165 2.23 -0.69 -4.09
N ALA A 166 2.90 -0.92 -5.22
CA ALA A 166 2.82 -2.18 -5.96
C ALA A 166 3.33 -3.37 -5.13
N GLY A 167 4.41 -3.18 -4.37
CA GLY A 167 4.92 -4.17 -3.42
C GLY A 167 3.90 -4.50 -2.33
N LEU A 168 3.25 -3.50 -1.75
CA LEU A 168 2.21 -3.68 -0.73
C LEU A 168 1.00 -4.45 -1.28
N PHE A 169 0.48 -4.07 -2.45
CA PHE A 169 -0.63 -4.79 -3.08
C PHE A 169 -0.25 -6.22 -3.46
N SER A 170 1.00 -6.45 -3.88
CA SER A 170 1.52 -7.80 -4.14
C SER A 170 1.56 -8.64 -2.87
N ALA A 171 2.02 -8.09 -1.76
CA ALA A 171 2.02 -8.78 -0.46
C ALA A 171 0.60 -9.17 -0.01
N ILE A 172 -0.37 -8.27 -0.17
CA ILE A 172 -1.79 -8.52 0.12
C ILE A 172 -2.34 -9.63 -0.80
N LYS A 173 -2.02 -9.60 -2.09
CA LYS A 173 -2.38 -10.65 -3.05
C LYS A 173 -1.90 -12.03 -2.59
N TYR A 174 -0.63 -12.16 -2.16
CA TYR A 174 -0.10 -13.42 -1.66
C TYR A 174 -0.80 -13.91 -0.39
N ARG A 175 -1.29 -13.00 0.45
CA ARG A 175 -2.11 -13.34 1.60
C ARG A 175 -3.43 -14.01 1.17
N PHE A 176 -4.14 -13.46 0.18
CA PHE A 176 -5.38 -14.05 -0.35
C PHE A 176 -5.13 -15.40 -1.05
N LEU A 177 -4.05 -15.53 -1.82
CA LEU A 177 -3.66 -16.80 -2.45
C LEU A 177 -3.45 -17.90 -1.41
N ARG A 178 -2.79 -17.58 -0.28
CA ARG A 178 -2.59 -18.53 0.81
C ARG A 178 -3.91 -18.97 1.45
N GLN A 179 -4.91 -18.08 1.52
CA GLN A 179 -6.22 -18.42 2.06
C GLN A 179 -6.97 -19.42 1.17
N ILE A 180 -6.90 -19.30 -0.16
CA ILE A 180 -7.48 -20.27 -1.10
C ILE A 180 -6.81 -21.63 -0.89
N LYS A 181 -5.48 -21.68 -0.92
CA LYS A 181 -4.72 -22.93 -0.77
C LYS A 181 -4.94 -23.65 0.57
N SER A 182 -5.37 -22.95 1.61
CA SER A 182 -5.66 -23.57 2.91
C SER A 182 -7.04 -24.20 3.01
N LYS A 183 -7.87 -24.07 1.96
CA LYS A 183 -9.22 -24.66 1.87
C LYS A 183 -9.26 -25.91 0.97
N GLU A 184 -8.24 -26.07 0.11
CA GLU A 184 -7.99 -27.29 -0.66
C GLU A 184 -7.37 -28.38 0.23
#